data_17e48641cdc0cd62ffdcedf1029434a3
#
_entry.id   17e48641cdc0cd62ffdcedf1029434a3
#
_cell.length_a   1.000
_cell.length_b   1.000
_cell.length_c   1.000
_cell.angle_alpha   90.00
_cell.angle_beta   90.00
_cell.angle_gamma   90.00
#
_symmetry.space_group_name_H-M   'P 1'
#
loop_
_entity.id
_entity.type
_entity.pdbx_description
1 polymer ?
#
loop_
_entity_poly.entity_id
_entity_poly.type
_entity_poly.pdbx_seq_one_letter_code
_entity_poly.pdbx_strand_id
1 'polypeptide(L)'
;QALLSKYGYSAGPQQELDVATGKLTLEQINLIYKHLPVDISFVDENELVKFYSDTDHRIFPRSKNVIGRQVSNCHPRKSVHIVEEIVEKFRSGEQDKAEFWINKPEVFIYIVYFAVRDAEGRFRGVLEMMQDCTHIRELTGSQTLLTWAGKEEESAANTTPSDNEGDETSAAQSDAPIEITPDTRLKDLFTAYPNLKKELASRYPSFKMLNTPLGKLILKKATVRTASERSGLGEEKFINLLKECIKDA
;
A
#
# COMPACT_ATOMS: atom_id res chain seq x y z
N GLN A 1 -27.61 -17.63 -25.05
CA GLN A 1 -26.83 -18.59 -25.87
C GLN A 1 -27.08 -18.40 -27.37
N ALA A 2 -28.35 -18.22 -27.83
CA ALA A 2 -28.68 -18.12 -29.28
C ALA A 2 -28.08 -16.85 -29.96
N LEU A 3 -27.87 -15.76 -29.24
CA LEU A 3 -27.30 -14.54 -29.81
C LEU A 3 -25.78 -14.63 -29.99
N LEU A 4 -25.09 -15.32 -29.08
CA LEU A 4 -23.64 -15.53 -29.13
C LEU A 4 -23.23 -16.50 -30.25
N SER A 5 -24.03 -17.56 -30.48
CA SER A 5 -23.76 -18.49 -31.57
C SER A 5 -23.95 -17.86 -32.97
N LYS A 6 -24.82 -16.86 -33.08
CA LYS A 6 -25.08 -16.14 -34.36
C LYS A 6 -23.85 -15.32 -34.82
N TYR A 7 -22.95 -14.97 -33.91
CA TYR A 7 -21.73 -14.18 -34.18
C TYR A 7 -20.43 -14.98 -34.04
N GLY A 8 -20.53 -16.33 -34.02
CA GLY A 8 -19.35 -17.20 -33.96
C GLY A 8 -18.66 -17.32 -32.60
N TYR A 9 -19.25 -16.68 -31.57
CA TYR A 9 -18.76 -16.80 -30.19
C TYR A 9 -19.47 -17.95 -29.49
N SER A 10 -18.99 -19.16 -29.65
CA SER A 10 -19.41 -20.33 -28.87
C SER A 10 -18.54 -20.56 -27.64
N ALA A 11 -18.13 -19.51 -26.97
CA ALA A 11 -17.51 -19.65 -25.68
C ALA A 11 -18.58 -20.09 -24.68
N GLY A 12 -18.66 -21.39 -24.38
CA GLY A 12 -19.38 -21.86 -23.21
C GLY A 12 -18.83 -21.21 -21.96
N PRO A 13 -19.60 -21.11 -20.86
CA PRO A 13 -19.17 -20.43 -19.64
C PRO A 13 -17.88 -21.00 -19.03
N GLN A 14 -17.43 -22.15 -19.49
CA GLN A 14 -16.19 -22.83 -19.05
C GLN A 14 -15.07 -22.84 -20.10
N GLN A 15 -15.26 -22.19 -21.25
CA GLN A 15 -14.18 -22.12 -22.23
C GLN A 15 -13.11 -21.14 -21.74
N GLU A 16 -11.89 -21.64 -21.59
CA GLU A 16 -10.72 -20.81 -21.26
C GLU A 16 -10.32 -19.96 -22.47
N LEU A 17 -10.02 -18.71 -22.19
CA LEU A 17 -9.46 -17.74 -23.14
C LEU A 17 -7.96 -17.59 -22.84
N ASP A 18 -7.15 -17.58 -23.87
CA ASP A 18 -5.74 -17.25 -23.72
C ASP A 18 -5.58 -15.76 -23.40
N VAL A 19 -4.91 -15.50 -22.28
CA VAL A 19 -4.44 -14.16 -21.88
C VAL A 19 -2.91 -14.20 -21.86
N ALA A 20 -2.26 -13.03 -21.89
CA ALA A 20 -0.82 -12.92 -22.09
C ALA A 20 0.05 -13.81 -21.15
N THR A 21 -0.43 -14.10 -19.96
CA THR A 21 0.32 -14.84 -18.92
C THR A 21 -0.38 -16.11 -18.43
N GLY A 22 -1.46 -16.53 -19.08
CA GLY A 22 -2.20 -17.71 -18.65
C GLY A 22 -3.53 -17.89 -19.38
N LYS A 23 -4.45 -18.63 -18.74
CA LYS A 23 -5.79 -18.89 -19.28
C LYS A 23 -6.84 -18.57 -18.23
N LEU A 24 -7.91 -17.93 -18.64
CA LEU A 24 -9.06 -17.58 -17.79
C LEU A 24 -10.37 -17.86 -18.52
N THR A 25 -11.37 -18.32 -17.78
CA THR A 25 -12.74 -18.32 -18.29
C THR A 25 -13.32 -16.92 -18.23
N LEU A 26 -14.35 -16.62 -19.00
CA LEU A 26 -15.07 -15.35 -18.93
C LEU A 26 -15.65 -15.10 -17.52
N GLU A 27 -16.09 -16.16 -16.85
CA GLU A 27 -16.56 -16.07 -15.45
C GLU A 27 -15.43 -15.61 -14.52
N GLN A 28 -14.24 -16.22 -14.63
CA GLN A 28 -13.08 -15.80 -13.82
C GLN A 28 -12.66 -14.37 -14.09
N ILE A 29 -12.69 -13.91 -15.34
CA ILE A 29 -12.43 -12.50 -15.68
C ILE A 29 -13.44 -11.58 -14.98
N ASN A 30 -14.73 -11.90 -15.05
CA ASN A 30 -15.76 -11.10 -14.38
C ASN A 30 -15.62 -11.10 -12.85
N LEU A 31 -15.28 -12.26 -12.25
CA LEU A 31 -15.02 -12.37 -10.82
C LEU A 31 -13.80 -11.53 -10.39
N ILE A 32 -12.72 -11.58 -11.17
CA ILE A 32 -11.54 -10.74 -10.92
C ILE A 32 -11.93 -9.26 -10.90
N TYR A 33 -12.63 -8.77 -11.92
CA TYR A 33 -13.07 -7.37 -11.97
C TYR A 33 -14.00 -7.00 -10.81
N LYS A 34 -14.89 -7.91 -10.40
CA LYS A 34 -15.80 -7.67 -9.28
C LYS A 34 -15.06 -7.51 -7.95
N HIS A 35 -13.94 -8.23 -7.75
CA HIS A 35 -13.21 -8.27 -6.48
C HIS A 35 -11.99 -7.35 -6.44
N LEU A 36 -11.68 -6.63 -7.52
CA LEU A 36 -10.63 -5.62 -7.48
C LEU A 36 -10.99 -4.51 -6.49
N PRO A 37 -10.04 -4.06 -5.66
CA PRO A 37 -10.27 -2.96 -4.71
C PRO A 37 -10.23 -1.58 -5.40
N VAL A 38 -10.50 -1.54 -6.71
CA VAL A 38 -10.49 -0.34 -7.54
C VAL A 38 -11.65 -0.39 -8.53
N ASP A 39 -12.21 0.76 -8.84
CA ASP A 39 -13.16 0.91 -9.93
C ASP A 39 -12.44 1.14 -11.25
N ILE A 40 -12.83 0.40 -12.28
CA ILE A 40 -12.26 0.51 -13.62
C ILE A 40 -13.37 0.91 -14.60
N SER A 41 -13.01 1.76 -15.57
CA SER A 41 -13.83 2.04 -16.74
C SER A 41 -12.95 2.09 -17.98
N PHE A 42 -13.44 1.60 -19.09
CA PHE A 42 -12.74 1.63 -20.37
C PHE A 42 -13.59 2.31 -21.44
N VAL A 43 -12.96 3.25 -22.14
CA VAL A 43 -13.49 3.98 -23.29
C VAL A 43 -12.64 3.62 -24.49
N ASP A 44 -13.26 3.27 -25.63
CA ASP A 44 -12.52 2.87 -26.82
C ASP A 44 -11.94 4.08 -27.60
N GLU A 45 -11.25 3.80 -28.69
CA GLU A 45 -10.67 4.80 -29.59
C GLU A 45 -11.67 5.72 -30.25
N ASN A 46 -12.96 5.36 -30.26
CA ASN A 46 -14.06 6.18 -30.77
C ASN A 46 -14.77 6.96 -29.64
N GLU A 47 -14.17 6.99 -28.43
CA GLU A 47 -14.70 7.67 -27.25
C GLU A 47 -16.01 7.09 -26.71
N LEU A 48 -16.30 5.83 -27.05
CA LEU A 48 -17.47 5.13 -26.55
C LEU A 48 -17.14 4.35 -25.29
N VAL A 49 -17.96 4.50 -24.25
CA VAL A 49 -17.85 3.68 -23.02
C VAL A 49 -18.13 2.22 -23.37
N LYS A 50 -17.15 1.36 -23.18
CA LYS A 50 -17.23 -0.07 -23.51
C LYS A 50 -17.38 -0.96 -22.29
N PHE A 51 -16.80 -0.56 -21.16
CA PHE A 51 -16.75 -1.38 -19.96
C PHE A 51 -16.65 -0.52 -18.71
N TYR A 52 -17.22 -0.99 -17.62
CA TYR A 52 -16.90 -0.58 -16.25
C TYR A 52 -17.00 -1.79 -15.31
N SER A 53 -16.16 -1.83 -14.25
CA SER A 53 -16.28 -2.83 -13.20
C SER A 53 -17.52 -2.56 -12.35
N ASP A 54 -18.31 -3.61 -12.10
CA ASP A 54 -19.52 -3.52 -11.27
C ASP A 54 -19.21 -4.08 -9.87
N THR A 55 -18.38 -3.32 -9.12
CA THR A 55 -17.98 -3.68 -7.77
C THR A 55 -19.06 -3.31 -6.76
N ASP A 56 -19.13 -4.07 -5.66
CA ASP A 56 -20.14 -3.83 -4.61
C ASP A 56 -19.90 -2.52 -3.83
N HIS A 57 -18.70 -1.94 -3.95
CA HIS A 57 -18.23 -0.72 -3.25
C HIS A 57 -17.89 0.43 -4.20
N ARG A 58 -18.51 0.43 -5.39
CA ARG A 58 -18.20 1.42 -6.41
C ARG A 58 -18.38 2.86 -5.90
N ILE A 59 -17.33 3.68 -6.08
CA ILE A 59 -17.27 5.07 -5.59
C ILE A 59 -18.34 5.94 -6.25
N PHE A 60 -18.45 5.87 -7.58
CA PHE A 60 -19.48 6.57 -8.33
C PHE A 60 -20.43 5.57 -9.01
N PRO A 61 -21.68 5.50 -8.57
CA PRO A 61 -22.67 4.60 -9.17
C PRO A 61 -22.79 4.79 -10.67
N ARG A 62 -22.82 3.70 -11.40
CA ARG A 62 -23.06 3.70 -12.86
C ARG A 62 -24.19 2.74 -13.20
N SER A 63 -24.90 2.99 -14.29
CA SER A 63 -25.90 2.08 -14.82
C SER A 63 -25.45 1.54 -16.18
N LYS A 64 -25.96 0.38 -16.58
CA LYS A 64 -25.66 -0.22 -17.88
C LYS A 64 -25.99 0.69 -19.08
N ASN A 65 -26.82 1.70 -18.87
CA ASN A 65 -27.20 2.68 -19.90
C ASN A 65 -26.02 3.58 -20.36
N VAL A 66 -24.86 3.57 -19.67
CA VAL A 66 -23.69 4.31 -20.12
C VAL A 66 -22.93 3.58 -21.22
N ILE A 67 -23.11 2.26 -21.35
CA ILE A 67 -22.42 1.46 -22.37
C ILE A 67 -22.85 1.91 -23.77
N GLY A 68 -21.86 2.19 -24.63
CA GLY A 68 -22.04 2.69 -25.98
C GLY A 68 -22.28 4.20 -26.08
N ARG A 69 -22.31 4.94 -24.96
CA ARG A 69 -22.42 6.40 -24.98
C ARG A 69 -21.06 7.06 -25.21
N GLN A 70 -21.08 8.22 -25.86
CA GLN A 70 -19.91 9.10 -25.91
C GLN A 70 -19.53 9.53 -24.51
N VAL A 71 -18.25 9.46 -24.19
CA VAL A 71 -17.72 9.76 -22.85
C VAL A 71 -18.01 11.20 -22.43
N SER A 72 -17.98 12.15 -23.36
CA SER A 72 -18.35 13.55 -23.12
C SER A 72 -19.76 13.69 -22.55
N ASN A 73 -20.71 12.82 -22.96
CA ASN A 73 -22.08 12.80 -22.46
C ASN A 73 -22.24 12.17 -21.08
N CYS A 74 -21.17 11.63 -20.52
CA CYS A 74 -21.14 11.04 -19.17
C CYS A 74 -20.62 12.01 -18.11
N HIS A 75 -20.18 13.21 -18.51
CA HIS A 75 -19.58 14.20 -17.63
C HIS A 75 -20.42 15.49 -17.57
N PRO A 76 -20.38 16.21 -16.43
CA PRO A 76 -20.99 17.52 -16.32
C PRO A 76 -20.37 18.50 -17.33
N ARG A 77 -21.18 19.39 -17.92
CA ARG A 77 -20.71 20.37 -18.92
C ARG A 77 -19.46 21.13 -18.54
N LYS A 78 -19.31 21.45 -17.25
CA LYS A 78 -18.14 22.18 -16.71
C LYS A 78 -16.82 21.40 -16.79
N SER A 79 -16.85 20.10 -16.98
CA SER A 79 -15.67 19.22 -17.01
C SER A 79 -15.47 18.50 -18.36
N VAL A 80 -16.38 18.66 -19.32
CA VAL A 80 -16.27 18.00 -20.64
C VAL A 80 -14.98 18.39 -21.35
N HIS A 81 -14.58 19.67 -21.34
CA HIS A 81 -13.37 20.14 -21.98
C HIS A 81 -12.09 19.45 -21.43
N ILE A 82 -12.07 19.09 -20.14
CA ILE A 82 -10.95 18.35 -19.53
C ILE A 82 -10.90 16.93 -20.09
N VAL A 83 -12.06 16.30 -20.25
CA VAL A 83 -12.15 14.93 -20.82
C VAL A 83 -11.68 14.93 -22.28
N GLU A 84 -12.11 15.90 -23.06
CA GLU A 84 -11.72 16.07 -24.46
C GLU A 84 -10.21 16.33 -24.58
N GLU A 85 -9.65 17.19 -23.73
CA GLU A 85 -8.20 17.45 -23.68
C GLU A 85 -7.39 16.18 -23.35
N ILE A 86 -7.82 15.38 -22.37
CA ILE A 86 -7.15 14.13 -22.00
C ILE A 86 -7.15 13.17 -23.19
N VAL A 87 -8.32 12.97 -23.83
CA VAL A 87 -8.45 12.04 -24.95
C VAL A 87 -7.57 12.48 -26.12
N GLU A 88 -7.55 13.78 -26.44
CA GLU A 88 -6.74 14.31 -27.54
C GLU A 88 -5.24 14.16 -27.29
N LYS A 89 -4.75 14.48 -26.08
CA LYS A 89 -3.34 14.31 -25.71
C LYS A 89 -2.92 12.84 -25.70
N PHE A 90 -3.81 11.95 -25.30
CA PHE A 90 -3.54 10.51 -25.33
C PHE A 90 -3.56 9.97 -26.77
N ARG A 91 -4.47 10.46 -27.62
CA ARG A 91 -4.58 10.10 -29.03
C ARG A 91 -3.36 10.56 -29.82
N SER A 92 -2.90 11.79 -29.60
CA SER A 92 -1.72 12.35 -30.26
C SER A 92 -0.40 11.73 -29.78
N GLY A 93 -0.38 11.09 -28.61
CA GLY A 93 0.83 10.57 -27.98
C GLY A 93 1.63 11.62 -27.20
N GLU A 94 1.05 12.80 -26.98
CA GLU A 94 1.67 13.85 -26.17
C GLU A 94 1.74 13.42 -24.69
N GLN A 95 0.73 12.69 -24.21
CA GLN A 95 0.63 12.19 -22.85
C GLN A 95 0.12 10.74 -22.84
N ASP A 96 0.51 9.97 -21.81
CA ASP A 96 0.02 8.60 -21.59
C ASP A 96 -0.69 8.45 -20.24
N LYS A 97 -0.63 9.47 -19.39
CA LYS A 97 -1.23 9.46 -18.05
C LYS A 97 -1.78 10.83 -17.69
N ALA A 98 -2.93 10.83 -17.04
CA ALA A 98 -3.48 11.99 -16.34
C ALA A 98 -3.99 11.54 -14.97
N GLU A 99 -3.83 12.37 -13.93
CA GLU A 99 -4.27 12.00 -12.59
C GLU A 99 -4.96 13.16 -11.89
N PHE A 100 -5.93 12.79 -11.04
CA PHE A 100 -6.72 13.69 -10.22
C PHE A 100 -6.94 13.06 -8.85
N TRP A 101 -7.25 13.89 -7.88
CA TRP A 101 -7.70 13.40 -6.58
C TRP A 101 -8.76 14.32 -5.99
N ILE A 102 -9.67 13.71 -5.24
CA ILE A 102 -10.71 14.42 -4.48
C ILE A 102 -10.38 14.23 -3.00
N ASN A 103 -10.09 15.33 -2.32
CA ASN A 103 -9.81 15.31 -0.88
C ASN A 103 -10.98 15.99 -0.15
N LYS A 104 -11.76 15.19 0.56
CA LYS A 104 -12.86 15.63 1.45
C LYS A 104 -12.57 15.15 2.88
N PRO A 105 -13.22 15.70 3.92
CA PRO A 105 -12.96 15.33 5.32
C PRO A 105 -12.97 13.83 5.61
N GLU A 106 -13.86 13.08 4.96
CA GLU A 106 -14.07 11.65 5.24
C GLU A 106 -13.64 10.72 4.10
N VAL A 107 -13.17 11.26 2.97
CA VAL A 107 -12.83 10.43 1.82
C VAL A 107 -11.72 11.05 0.96
N PHE A 108 -10.73 10.24 0.61
CA PHE A 108 -9.71 10.59 -0.36
C PHE A 108 -9.78 9.65 -1.56
N ILE A 109 -10.27 10.16 -2.68
CA ILE A 109 -10.40 9.41 -3.92
C ILE A 109 -9.25 9.77 -4.85
N TYR A 110 -8.50 8.75 -5.28
CA TYR A 110 -7.50 8.87 -6.32
C TYR A 110 -8.10 8.40 -7.65
N ILE A 111 -7.91 9.18 -8.71
CA ILE A 111 -8.42 8.93 -10.05
C ILE A 111 -7.25 9.04 -11.02
N VAL A 112 -7.06 8.04 -11.86
CA VAL A 112 -6.01 8.06 -12.86
C VAL A 112 -6.53 7.52 -14.19
N TYR A 113 -6.09 8.17 -15.26
CA TYR A 113 -6.37 7.80 -16.64
C TYR A 113 -5.08 7.38 -17.32
N PHE A 114 -5.16 6.31 -18.11
CA PHE A 114 -4.05 5.81 -18.92
C PHE A 114 -4.48 5.70 -20.38
N ALA A 115 -3.57 6.10 -21.28
CA ALA A 115 -3.73 5.78 -22.69
C ALA A 115 -3.50 4.27 -22.88
N VAL A 116 -4.48 3.59 -23.47
CA VAL A 116 -4.35 2.19 -23.85
C VAL A 116 -3.83 2.12 -25.28
N ARG A 117 -2.72 1.43 -25.48
CA ARG A 117 -2.08 1.25 -26.78
C ARG A 117 -1.91 -0.23 -27.11
N ASP A 118 -1.99 -0.56 -28.39
CA ASP A 118 -1.67 -1.91 -28.86
C ASP A 118 -0.16 -2.12 -29.03
N ALA A 119 0.24 -3.28 -29.48
CA ALA A 119 1.66 -3.67 -29.65
C ALA A 119 2.40 -2.76 -30.65
N GLU A 120 1.67 -2.14 -31.58
CA GLU A 120 2.20 -1.19 -32.57
C GLU A 120 2.19 0.27 -32.06
N GLY A 121 1.80 0.49 -30.78
CA GLY A 121 1.75 1.82 -30.16
C GLY A 121 0.52 2.66 -30.56
N ARG A 122 -0.42 2.09 -31.31
CA ARG A 122 -1.65 2.82 -31.72
C ARG A 122 -2.59 2.99 -30.55
N PHE A 123 -3.17 4.19 -30.43
CA PHE A 123 -4.17 4.49 -29.43
C PHE A 123 -5.44 3.62 -29.61
N ARG A 124 -5.82 2.92 -28.55
CA ARG A 124 -6.96 1.99 -28.50
C ARG A 124 -8.01 2.41 -27.49
N GLY A 125 -7.78 3.51 -26.79
CA GLY A 125 -8.74 4.04 -25.84
C GLY A 125 -8.12 4.54 -24.55
N VAL A 126 -8.98 4.78 -23.57
CA VAL A 126 -8.62 5.29 -22.24
C VAL A 126 -9.09 4.32 -21.18
N LEU A 127 -8.21 3.95 -20.29
CA LEU A 127 -8.50 3.23 -19.05
C LEU A 127 -8.57 4.22 -17.90
N GLU A 128 -9.72 4.32 -17.24
CA GLU A 128 -9.90 5.02 -15.96
C GLU A 128 -9.77 4.02 -14.82
N MET A 129 -9.02 4.38 -13.79
CA MET A 129 -8.99 3.67 -12.52
C MET A 129 -9.30 4.65 -11.39
N MET A 130 -10.17 4.26 -10.46
CA MET A 130 -10.47 5.03 -9.25
C MET A 130 -10.32 4.17 -8.02
N GLN A 131 -9.79 4.75 -6.95
CA GLN A 131 -9.61 4.08 -5.67
C GLN A 131 -9.92 5.03 -4.51
N ASP A 132 -10.66 4.52 -3.51
CA ASP A 132 -10.71 5.17 -2.21
C ASP A 132 -9.40 4.86 -1.46
N CYS A 133 -8.60 5.87 -1.31
CA CYS A 133 -7.30 5.80 -0.63
C CYS A 133 -7.37 6.32 0.81
N THR A 134 -8.54 6.54 1.39
CA THR A 134 -8.72 7.07 2.75
C THR A 134 -7.95 6.22 3.75
N HIS A 135 -8.25 4.93 3.80
CA HIS A 135 -7.54 3.99 4.67
C HIS A 135 -6.05 3.87 4.36
N ILE A 136 -5.69 3.82 3.07
CA ILE A 136 -4.27 3.68 2.65
C ILE A 136 -3.43 4.86 3.15
N ARG A 137 -3.97 6.08 3.16
CA ARG A 137 -3.28 7.29 3.65
C ARG A 137 -3.03 7.28 5.16
N GLU A 138 -3.79 6.51 5.92
CA GLU A 138 -3.66 6.36 7.36
C GLU A 138 -2.64 5.29 7.76
N LEU A 139 -2.30 4.39 6.83
CA LEU A 139 -1.34 3.31 7.08
C LEU A 139 0.05 3.87 7.35
N THR A 140 0.68 3.38 8.41
CA THR A 140 2.04 3.75 8.80
C THR A 140 2.89 2.51 9.08
N GLY A 141 4.18 2.58 8.77
CA GLY A 141 5.10 1.48 8.99
C GLY A 141 4.89 0.32 8.00
N SER A 142 5.05 -0.90 8.49
CA SER A 142 4.90 -2.13 7.69
C SER A 142 4.11 -3.16 8.47
N GLN A 143 3.13 -3.77 7.83
CA GLN A 143 2.42 -4.92 8.35
C GLN A 143 2.91 -6.17 7.61
N THR A 144 3.73 -6.96 8.27
CA THR A 144 4.36 -8.16 7.69
C THR A 144 3.74 -9.45 8.18
N LEU A 145 2.90 -9.38 9.22
CA LEU A 145 2.17 -10.53 9.76
C LEU A 145 0.72 -10.49 9.30
N LEU A 146 0.18 -11.66 9.04
CA LEU A 146 -1.22 -11.82 8.67
C LEU A 146 -2.13 -11.47 9.87
N THR A 147 -3.02 -10.51 9.67
CA THR A 147 -4.12 -10.22 10.60
C THR A 147 -5.45 -10.40 9.89
N TRP A 148 -6.36 -11.09 10.53
CA TRP A 148 -7.72 -11.29 10.00
C TRP A 148 -8.63 -10.16 10.47
N ALA A 149 -9.40 -9.57 9.56
CA ALA A 149 -10.42 -8.58 9.93
C ALA A 149 -11.41 -9.20 10.94
N GLY A 150 -11.66 -8.53 12.05
CA GLY A 150 -12.57 -8.98 13.11
C GLY A 150 -11.95 -9.84 14.22
N LYS A 151 -10.62 -10.07 14.19
CA LYS A 151 -9.87 -10.65 15.32
C LYS A 151 -8.95 -9.60 15.93
N GLU A 152 -9.50 -8.52 16.38
CA GLU A 152 -8.82 -7.63 17.29
C GLU A 152 -8.92 -8.27 18.70
N GLU A 153 -7.76 -8.47 19.36
CA GLU A 153 -7.58 -8.73 20.80
C GLU A 153 -7.41 -10.16 21.33
N GLU A 154 -7.39 -11.25 20.56
CA GLU A 154 -7.08 -12.56 21.18
C GLU A 154 -5.67 -13.13 20.88
N SER A 155 -4.83 -12.48 20.07
CA SER A 155 -3.51 -13.07 19.71
C SER A 155 -2.31 -12.51 20.48
N ALA A 156 -2.53 -11.75 21.55
CA ALA A 156 -1.42 -11.29 22.40
C ALA A 156 -1.01 -12.29 23.49
N ALA A 157 -1.70 -13.42 23.63
CA ALA A 157 -1.52 -14.34 24.77
C ALA A 157 -1.04 -15.76 24.44
N ASN A 158 -0.96 -16.18 23.16
CA ASN A 158 -0.50 -17.56 22.87
C ASN A 158 0.14 -17.69 21.49
N THR A 159 1.44 -17.43 21.40
CA THR A 159 2.29 -18.07 20.40
C THR A 159 3.59 -18.50 21.06
N THR A 160 3.55 -19.69 21.60
CA THR A 160 4.76 -20.52 21.72
C THR A 160 5.25 -20.84 20.31
N PRO A 161 6.50 -20.59 19.97
CA PRO A 161 7.09 -21.11 18.73
C PRO A 161 7.50 -22.55 18.97
N SER A 162 6.99 -23.47 18.18
CA SER A 162 7.50 -24.82 18.03
C SER A 162 8.55 -24.83 16.92
N ASP A 163 9.73 -25.29 17.33
CA ASP A 163 10.76 -26.02 16.61
C ASP A 163 11.53 -25.42 15.44
N ASN A 164 12.80 -25.06 15.64
CA ASN A 164 13.93 -25.93 15.34
C ASN A 164 15.25 -25.40 15.91
N GLU A 165 15.79 -26.26 16.73
CA GLU A 165 17.16 -26.66 17.01
C GLU A 165 18.32 -25.66 16.91
N GLY A 166 18.97 -25.52 18.03
CA GLY A 166 20.42 -25.47 18.15
C GLY A 166 20.97 -24.24 18.86
N ASP A 167 20.97 -24.16 20.09
CA ASP A 167 22.03 -24.23 21.07
C ASP A 167 21.64 -23.53 22.38
N GLU A 168 21.78 -24.29 23.46
CA GLU A 168 21.51 -23.86 24.81
C GLU A 168 22.52 -22.83 25.27
N THR A 169 22.04 -21.74 25.92
CA THR A 169 22.55 -21.40 27.27
C THR A 169 21.63 -20.39 27.95
N SER A 170 20.98 -20.90 28.97
CA SER A 170 20.70 -20.32 30.28
C SER A 170 20.27 -18.87 30.41
N ALA A 171 18.98 -18.66 30.64
CA ALA A 171 18.45 -17.47 31.31
C ALA A 171 18.84 -17.49 32.78
N ALA A 172 19.78 -16.65 33.16
CA ALA A 172 20.00 -16.23 34.53
C ALA A 172 19.75 -14.73 34.59
N GLN A 173 18.77 -14.33 35.38
CA GLN A 173 18.68 -12.96 35.90
C GLN A 173 19.94 -12.69 36.70
N SER A 174 20.85 -11.87 36.18
CA SER A 174 21.96 -11.33 36.93
C SER A 174 21.82 -9.81 37.00
N ASP A 175 21.76 -9.30 38.21
CA ASP A 175 21.90 -7.88 38.61
C ASP A 175 23.33 -7.34 38.32
N ALA A 176 23.87 -7.64 37.15
CA ALA A 176 25.15 -7.07 36.72
C ALA A 176 24.89 -5.96 35.70
N PRO A 177 25.58 -4.80 35.82
CA PRO A 177 25.43 -3.74 34.85
C PRO A 177 25.77 -4.22 33.44
N ILE A 178 24.88 -4.03 32.50
CA ILE A 178 25.08 -4.41 31.10
C ILE A 178 26.28 -3.64 30.55
N GLU A 179 27.28 -4.34 30.05
CA GLU A 179 28.39 -3.71 29.36
C GLU A 179 27.94 -3.12 28.05
N ILE A 180 28.03 -1.78 27.92
CA ILE A 180 27.60 -1.08 26.74
C ILE A 180 28.70 -1.07 25.70
N THR A 181 28.53 -1.88 24.66
CA THR A 181 29.43 -1.99 23.51
C THR A 181 28.75 -1.40 22.24
N PRO A 182 29.49 -1.12 21.17
CA PRO A 182 28.88 -0.67 19.89
C PRO A 182 27.82 -1.62 19.34
N ASP A 183 27.91 -2.92 19.61
CA ASP A 183 27.02 -3.95 19.12
C ASP A 183 25.84 -4.24 20.07
N THR A 184 25.82 -3.60 21.24
CA THR A 184 24.72 -3.71 22.20
C THR A 184 23.42 -3.20 21.58
N ARG A 185 22.34 -3.99 21.66
CA ARG A 185 21.04 -3.59 21.13
C ARG A 185 20.37 -2.55 22.02
N LEU A 186 19.89 -1.46 21.43
CA LEU A 186 19.18 -0.41 22.17
C LEU A 186 17.91 -0.92 22.86
N LYS A 187 17.25 -1.92 22.28
CA LYS A 187 16.08 -2.56 22.89
C LYS A 187 16.43 -3.15 24.27
N ASP A 188 17.54 -3.82 24.38
CA ASP A 188 17.97 -4.52 25.61
C ASP A 188 18.33 -3.48 26.69
N LEU A 189 18.99 -2.39 26.30
CA LEU A 189 19.27 -1.26 27.19
C LEU A 189 17.99 -0.58 27.71
N PHE A 190 17.00 -0.34 26.85
CA PHE A 190 15.75 0.28 27.27
C PHE A 190 14.84 -0.67 28.08
N THR A 191 15.05 -1.98 27.96
CA THR A 191 14.37 -2.97 28.81
C THR A 191 15.01 -3.00 30.20
N ALA A 192 16.34 -2.95 30.28
CA ALA A 192 17.07 -2.92 31.55
C ALA A 192 16.95 -1.57 32.27
N TYR A 193 16.89 -0.48 31.51
CA TYR A 193 16.80 0.89 32.03
C TYR A 193 15.59 1.64 31.44
N PRO A 194 14.37 1.45 31.97
CA PRO A 194 13.13 2.00 31.39
C PRO A 194 13.12 3.54 31.24
N ASN A 195 13.78 4.27 32.15
CA ASN A 195 13.87 5.71 32.13
C ASN A 195 14.86 6.28 31.10
N LEU A 196 15.83 5.46 30.66
CA LEU A 196 16.88 5.86 29.73
C LEU A 196 16.33 6.47 28.43
N LYS A 197 15.23 5.92 27.92
CA LYS A 197 14.59 6.41 26.70
C LYS A 197 14.03 7.82 26.88
N LYS A 198 13.45 8.13 28.03
CA LYS A 198 12.89 9.44 28.36
C LYS A 198 14.00 10.47 28.54
N GLU A 199 15.08 10.08 29.23
CA GLU A 199 16.25 10.94 29.44
C GLU A 199 16.95 11.29 28.12
N LEU A 200 17.17 10.32 27.24
CA LEU A 200 17.73 10.56 25.90
C LEU A 200 16.86 11.52 25.08
N ALA A 201 15.55 11.34 25.10
CA ALA A 201 14.62 12.18 24.34
C ALA A 201 14.52 13.62 24.91
N SER A 202 14.75 13.81 26.21
CA SER A 202 14.76 15.13 26.85
C SER A 202 16.02 15.92 26.52
N ARG A 203 17.18 15.27 26.55
CA ARG A 203 18.50 15.91 26.34
C ARG A 203 18.81 16.15 24.86
N TYR A 204 18.34 15.28 23.97
CA TYR A 204 18.64 15.34 22.54
C TYR A 204 17.37 15.25 21.69
N PRO A 205 16.99 16.36 21.04
CA PRO A 205 15.78 16.42 20.20
C PRO A 205 15.73 15.33 19.09
N SER A 206 16.88 14.92 18.58
CA SER A 206 16.99 13.87 17.56
C SER A 206 16.43 12.52 18.02
N PHE A 207 16.39 12.25 19.33
CA PHE A 207 15.85 11.02 19.89
C PHE A 207 14.36 11.09 20.26
N LYS A 208 13.69 12.24 20.08
CA LYS A 208 12.23 12.34 20.26
C LYS A 208 11.47 11.40 19.35
N MET A 209 12.03 11.09 18.17
CA MET A 209 11.47 10.11 17.24
C MET A 209 11.38 8.68 17.82
N LEU A 210 12.17 8.33 18.83
CA LEU A 210 12.10 7.03 19.52
C LEU A 210 10.75 6.81 20.24
N ASN A 211 10.00 7.88 20.49
CA ASN A 211 8.66 7.82 21.07
C ASN A 211 7.55 7.64 20.03
N THR A 212 7.88 7.69 18.75
CA THR A 212 6.94 7.47 17.65
C THR A 212 6.82 5.97 17.30
N PRO A 213 5.75 5.55 16.63
CA PRO A 213 5.61 4.18 16.13
C PRO A 213 6.79 3.74 15.25
N LEU A 214 7.31 4.64 14.41
CA LEU A 214 8.49 4.41 13.58
C LEU A 214 9.75 4.18 14.43
N GLY A 215 9.91 4.94 15.52
CA GLY A 215 11.01 4.75 16.47
C GLY A 215 10.98 3.38 17.14
N LYS A 216 9.81 2.85 17.48
CA LYS A 216 9.65 1.51 18.05
C LYS A 216 10.11 0.41 17.08
N LEU A 217 9.88 0.58 15.78
CA LEU A 217 10.32 -0.37 14.77
C LEU A 217 11.84 -0.33 14.57
N ILE A 218 12.42 0.86 14.52
CA ILE A 218 13.87 1.07 14.41
C ILE A 218 14.59 0.43 15.61
N LEU A 219 14.05 0.59 16.82
CA LEU A 219 14.61 0.03 18.05
C LEU A 219 14.76 -1.49 18.06
N LYS A 220 13.90 -2.22 17.32
CA LYS A 220 14.00 -3.70 17.26
C LYS A 220 15.32 -4.20 16.66
N LYS A 221 15.94 -3.42 15.77
CA LYS A 221 17.17 -3.78 15.04
C LYS A 221 18.34 -2.84 15.33
N ALA A 222 18.11 -1.73 16.05
CA ALA A 222 19.12 -0.71 16.28
C ALA A 222 20.13 -1.18 17.34
N THR A 223 21.41 -1.07 17.01
CA THR A 223 22.54 -1.18 17.93
C THR A 223 23.03 0.20 18.34
N VAL A 224 23.87 0.27 19.37
CA VAL A 224 24.54 1.50 19.79
C VAL A 224 25.30 2.14 18.61
N ARG A 225 25.98 1.33 17.79
CA ARG A 225 26.68 1.76 16.56
C ARG A 225 25.74 2.47 15.58
N THR A 226 24.63 1.82 15.19
CA THR A 226 23.68 2.41 14.23
C THR A 226 23.00 3.66 14.76
N ALA A 227 22.86 3.78 16.07
CA ALA A 227 22.28 4.98 16.68
C ALA A 227 23.29 6.12 16.77
N SER A 228 24.57 5.84 17.04
CA SER A 228 25.63 6.83 17.03
C SER A 228 25.81 7.47 15.65
N GLU A 229 25.82 6.67 14.59
CA GLU A 229 25.90 7.13 13.20
C GLU A 229 24.73 8.07 12.84
N ARG A 230 23.50 7.67 13.19
CA ARG A 230 22.30 8.47 12.90
C ARG A 230 22.18 9.76 13.73
N SER A 231 22.77 9.77 14.91
CA SER A 231 22.77 10.96 15.77
C SER A 231 23.85 11.97 15.40
N GLY A 232 24.81 11.57 14.54
CA GLY A 232 26.01 12.36 14.24
C GLY A 232 27.03 12.42 15.38
N LEU A 233 26.80 11.65 16.46
CA LEU A 233 27.73 11.48 17.56
C LEU A 233 28.62 10.25 17.26
N GLY A 234 29.93 10.37 17.41
CA GLY A 234 30.83 9.23 17.30
C GLY A 234 30.50 8.15 18.34
N GLU A 235 30.82 6.87 18.06
CA GLU A 235 30.47 5.71 18.92
C GLU A 235 30.87 5.92 20.38
N GLU A 236 32.07 6.40 20.64
CA GLU A 236 32.63 6.60 22.00
C GLU A 236 31.82 7.66 22.76
N LYS A 237 31.49 8.78 22.11
CA LYS A 237 30.68 9.85 22.71
C LYS A 237 29.26 9.38 22.99
N PHE A 238 28.70 8.56 22.11
CA PHE A 238 27.36 8.05 22.29
C PHE A 238 27.29 7.01 23.42
N ILE A 239 28.29 6.14 23.57
CA ILE A 239 28.41 5.20 24.68
C ILE A 239 28.53 5.95 26.02
N ASN A 240 29.35 7.00 26.08
CA ASN A 240 29.50 7.80 27.28
C ASN A 240 28.21 8.50 27.68
N LEU A 241 27.48 9.03 26.68
CA LEU A 241 26.16 9.63 26.85
C LEU A 241 25.14 8.63 27.44
N LEU A 242 25.10 7.39 26.92
CA LEU A 242 24.25 6.32 27.45
C LEU A 242 24.59 6.02 28.92
N LYS A 243 25.88 5.93 29.24
CA LYS A 243 26.34 5.70 30.60
C LYS A 243 25.98 6.80 31.57
N GLU A 244 26.04 8.08 31.12
CA GLU A 244 25.58 9.24 31.90
C GLU A 244 24.07 9.19 32.14
N CYS A 245 23.27 8.99 31.09
CA CYS A 245 21.82 8.89 31.22
C CYS A 245 21.36 7.71 32.09
N ILE A 246 22.12 6.63 32.17
CA ILE A 246 21.84 5.48 33.06
C ILE A 246 22.15 5.82 34.51
N LYS A 247 23.19 6.63 34.78
CA LYS A 247 23.52 7.05 36.16
C LYS A 247 22.48 8.03 36.75
N ASP A 248 21.81 8.78 35.88
CA ASP A 248 20.82 9.80 36.25
C ASP A 248 19.37 9.27 36.19
N ALA A 249 19.16 8.00 35.79
CA ALA A 249 17.86 7.35 35.63
C ALA A 249 17.51 6.45 36.82
#